data_a1829559c4904ec0182df958910d5857
#
_entry.id   a1829559c4904ec0182df958910d5857
#
_cell.length_a   1.000
_cell.length_b   1.000
_cell.length_c   1.000
_cell.angle_alpha   90.00
_cell.angle_beta   90.00
_cell.angle_gamma   90.00
#
_symmetry.space_group_name_H-M   'P 1'
#
loop_
_entity.id
_entity.type
_entity.pdbx_description
1 polymer ?
#
loop_
_entity_poly.entity_id
_entity_poly.type
_entity_poly.pdbx_seq_one_letter_code
_entity_poly.pdbx_strand_id
1 'polypeptide(L)'
;MKFKHSSIKSFGELIRYIRPWRAKARFAALCSTLNKIFDIAPEVLIGVAVDLVVEKENSFVASLGFGSIESQVLFLGLITFIIWALESLFQYIYSIQWRGLAQMVEHEVRVSAYDHSQRLGMSWHEEQATGNITAILNDDVNQLERFLNDGVNQIIQVFVSTICIGFIFFYISPLIASIAVLPVPIIFLVSFLFQKKLSPKYKNVRDKVGALNSSVFNNLIGIQTIKSFMTFKHEKARVSELSKEYQKENIGAISISSAFVPVIRMGVLAGFLGTILIGSHMALSGTLAVGSYSVLVFLTQRFLWPFTTLGTLVDDFERSMASSQRIFDLLNTDVHIPEPKNPIKLDNLRSDILFDSISFNYPGGQTLFNEFSMQIKNGTSVGIVGDTGSGKTTLAKLLLRLYDPTRGAIKIGHRDIKDVSIESLRNKIGVVNQETFLFDGSIRKNIAYGNKYCEEGDIIRAAEQSQCTEFISSLGDGYDTIIGERGQRLSGGQKQRLAIARAIVRQPDVLIFDEATSSVDNKTERLIQKTFMDIKEDRTMIIIAHRLSTIRNCDNIFVIKNSRIHEHGTHDELMKDSDSFYAELWNIQTGKKL
;
A
#
# COMPACT_ATOMS: atom_id res chain seq x y z
N MET A 1 -28.32 -1.12 -12.60
CA MET A 1 -26.91 -1.09 -12.19
C MET A 1 -26.44 -2.53 -11.98
N LYS A 2 -25.56 -3.07 -12.84
CA LYS A 2 -24.92 -4.37 -12.56
C LYS A 2 -23.61 -4.04 -11.84
N PHE A 3 -23.56 -4.25 -10.53
CA PHE A 3 -22.27 -4.28 -9.82
C PHE A 3 -21.38 -5.32 -10.48
N LYS A 4 -20.09 -4.98 -10.63
CA LYS A 4 -19.12 -5.95 -11.13
C LYS A 4 -19.09 -7.13 -10.15
N HIS A 5 -19.05 -8.35 -10.66
CA HIS A 5 -19.00 -9.55 -9.81
C HIS A 5 -17.84 -9.51 -8.80
N SER A 6 -16.73 -8.84 -9.19
CA SER A 6 -15.59 -8.57 -8.31
C SER A 6 -15.91 -7.67 -7.12
N SER A 7 -16.72 -6.60 -7.31
CA SER A 7 -17.06 -5.67 -6.22
C SER A 7 -17.90 -6.34 -5.13
N ILE A 8 -18.81 -7.23 -5.50
CA ILE A 8 -19.62 -8.00 -4.54
C ILE A 8 -18.73 -8.99 -3.76
N LYS A 9 -17.77 -9.63 -4.43
CA LYS A 9 -16.81 -10.53 -3.76
C LYS A 9 -15.97 -9.76 -2.75
N SER A 10 -15.37 -8.64 -3.16
CA SER A 10 -14.54 -7.80 -2.28
C SER A 10 -15.33 -7.25 -1.09
N PHE A 11 -16.61 -6.88 -1.29
CA PHE A 11 -17.49 -6.48 -0.20
C PHE A 11 -17.73 -7.63 0.80
N GLY A 12 -17.92 -8.86 0.31
CA GLY A 12 -18.05 -10.04 1.16
C GLY A 12 -16.77 -10.35 1.97
N GLU A 13 -15.61 -10.16 1.37
CA GLU A 13 -14.30 -10.29 2.04
C GLU A 13 -14.12 -9.20 3.12
N LEU A 14 -14.48 -7.96 2.81
CA LEU A 14 -14.45 -6.85 3.76
C LEU A 14 -15.36 -7.10 4.96
N ILE A 15 -16.60 -7.55 4.74
CA ILE A 15 -17.54 -7.90 5.84
C ILE A 15 -16.96 -9.02 6.70
N ARG A 16 -16.30 -10.01 6.10
CA ARG A 16 -15.65 -11.10 6.83
C ARG A 16 -14.48 -10.58 7.65
N TYR A 17 -13.69 -9.68 7.10
CA TYR A 17 -12.56 -9.06 7.79
C TYR A 17 -12.99 -8.22 8.99
N ILE A 18 -14.11 -7.47 8.87
CA ILE A 18 -14.68 -6.64 9.95
C ILE A 18 -15.37 -7.48 11.04
N ARG A 19 -15.51 -8.78 10.86
CA ARG A 19 -16.23 -9.66 11.79
C ARG A 19 -15.84 -9.49 13.28
N PRO A 20 -14.57 -9.26 13.67
CA PRO A 20 -14.22 -9.01 15.07
C PRO A 20 -14.92 -7.80 15.68
N TRP A 21 -15.20 -6.76 14.89
CA TRP A 21 -15.82 -5.50 15.32
C TRP A 21 -17.31 -5.40 15.01
N ARG A 22 -17.96 -6.53 14.67
CA ARG A 22 -19.39 -6.57 14.28
C ARG A 22 -20.34 -5.94 15.30
N ALA A 23 -20.02 -6.01 16.60
CA ALA A 23 -20.85 -5.42 17.65
C ALA A 23 -20.84 -3.89 17.55
N LYS A 24 -19.66 -3.30 17.37
CA LYS A 24 -19.47 -1.86 17.17
C LYS A 24 -20.14 -1.36 15.89
N ALA A 25 -19.99 -2.11 14.78
CA ALA A 25 -20.62 -1.78 13.50
C ALA A 25 -22.17 -1.81 13.60
N ARG A 26 -22.74 -2.82 14.27
CA ARG A 26 -24.20 -2.90 14.49
C ARG A 26 -24.72 -1.78 15.37
N PHE A 27 -23.99 -1.43 16.43
CA PHE A 27 -24.36 -0.32 17.29
C PHE A 27 -24.29 1.02 16.54
N ALA A 28 -23.25 1.25 15.73
CA ALA A 28 -23.16 2.41 14.88
C ALA A 28 -24.33 2.49 13.88
N ALA A 29 -24.67 1.37 13.22
CA ALA A 29 -25.78 1.30 12.29
C ALA A 29 -27.13 1.57 12.97
N LEU A 30 -27.34 1.07 14.18
CA LEU A 30 -28.54 1.37 14.98
C LEU A 30 -28.64 2.86 15.30
N CYS A 31 -27.54 3.48 15.76
CA CYS A 31 -27.51 4.92 16.06
C CYS A 31 -27.72 5.77 14.78
N SER A 32 -27.16 5.34 13.63
CA SER A 32 -27.43 6.00 12.33
C SER A 32 -28.89 5.91 11.93
N THR A 33 -29.53 4.77 12.16
CA THR A 33 -30.96 4.54 11.89
C THR A 33 -31.83 5.43 12.78
N LEU A 34 -31.57 5.45 14.10
CA LEU A 34 -32.30 6.29 15.03
C LEU A 34 -32.11 7.78 14.72
N ASN A 35 -30.87 8.22 14.45
CA ASN A 35 -30.63 9.59 14.02
C ASN A 35 -31.49 9.96 12.81
N LYS A 36 -31.56 9.08 11.78
CA LYS A 36 -32.34 9.37 10.57
C LYS A 36 -33.87 9.42 10.82
N ILE A 37 -34.38 8.61 11.74
CA ILE A 37 -35.78 8.66 12.15
C ILE A 37 -36.07 10.02 12.83
N PHE A 38 -35.23 10.45 13.76
CA PHE A 38 -35.39 11.75 14.42
C PHE A 38 -35.17 12.93 13.44
N ASP A 39 -34.30 12.80 12.46
CA ASP A 39 -34.08 13.78 11.39
C ASP A 39 -35.30 14.00 10.48
N ILE A 40 -36.16 13.01 10.32
CA ILE A 40 -37.40 13.11 9.53
C ILE A 40 -38.59 13.65 10.37
N ALA A 41 -38.57 13.50 11.68
CA ALA A 41 -39.67 13.86 12.56
C ALA A 41 -40.05 15.37 12.55
N PRO A 42 -39.10 16.33 12.40
CA PRO A 42 -39.46 17.76 12.34
C PRO A 42 -40.44 18.12 11.22
N GLU A 43 -40.35 17.50 10.04
CA GLU A 43 -41.27 17.74 8.94
C GLU A 43 -42.70 17.28 9.28
N VAL A 44 -42.81 16.18 10.02
CA VAL A 44 -44.12 15.70 10.53
C VAL A 44 -44.64 16.68 11.57
N LEU A 45 -43.80 17.19 12.46
CA LEU A 45 -44.20 18.18 13.48
C LEU A 45 -44.63 19.51 12.87
N ILE A 46 -44.04 19.93 11.71
CA ILE A 46 -44.54 21.09 10.96
C ILE A 46 -45.99 20.89 10.55
N GLY A 47 -46.35 19.69 10.07
CA GLY A 47 -47.73 19.38 9.74
C GLY A 47 -48.66 19.47 10.94
N VAL A 48 -48.25 18.92 12.09
CA VAL A 48 -48.98 19.02 13.36
C VAL A 48 -49.13 20.49 13.80
N ALA A 49 -48.10 21.29 13.61
CA ALA A 49 -48.16 22.71 13.92
C ALA A 49 -49.14 23.49 13.04
N VAL A 50 -49.19 23.13 11.74
CA VAL A 50 -50.18 23.71 10.80
C VAL A 50 -51.60 23.34 11.19
N ASP A 51 -51.88 22.06 11.49
CA ASP A 51 -53.20 21.59 11.92
C ASP A 51 -53.61 22.24 13.26
N LEU A 52 -52.66 22.47 14.19
CA LEU A 52 -52.90 23.18 15.42
C LEU A 52 -53.42 24.63 15.18
N VAL A 53 -52.81 25.32 14.21
CA VAL A 53 -53.22 26.70 13.86
C VAL A 53 -54.59 26.71 13.16
N VAL A 54 -54.89 25.72 12.33
CA VAL A 54 -56.12 25.63 11.54
C VAL A 54 -57.29 25.11 12.39
N GLU A 55 -57.10 24.00 13.11
CA GLU A 55 -58.17 23.27 13.83
C GLU A 55 -58.32 23.71 15.31
N LYS A 56 -57.27 24.41 15.83
CA LYS A 56 -57.26 24.97 17.21
C LYS A 56 -57.60 23.89 18.27
N GLU A 57 -58.76 24.02 18.89
CA GLU A 57 -59.24 23.11 19.96
C GLU A 57 -59.58 21.70 19.48
N ASN A 58 -59.73 21.48 18.17
CA ASN A 58 -59.99 20.19 17.56
C ASN A 58 -58.72 19.51 17.02
N SER A 59 -57.54 20.08 17.27
CA SER A 59 -56.29 19.55 16.79
C SER A 59 -55.91 18.17 17.40
N PHE A 60 -55.06 17.40 16.74
CA PHE A 60 -54.53 16.16 17.29
C PHE A 60 -53.88 16.36 18.68
N VAL A 61 -53.20 17.51 18.91
CA VAL A 61 -52.56 17.81 20.21
C VAL A 61 -53.61 18.08 21.29
N ALA A 62 -54.77 18.69 20.94
CA ALA A 62 -55.87 18.85 21.85
C ALA A 62 -56.46 17.48 22.30
N SER A 63 -56.51 16.49 21.40
CA SER A 63 -56.95 15.14 21.72
C SER A 63 -56.08 14.40 22.73
N LEU A 64 -54.81 14.85 22.92
CA LEU A 64 -53.87 14.34 23.92
C LEU A 64 -54.07 14.97 25.31
N GLY A 65 -55.08 15.85 25.49
CA GLY A 65 -55.45 16.46 26.77
C GLY A 65 -54.94 17.90 26.97
N PHE A 66 -54.33 18.54 25.96
CA PHE A 66 -53.89 19.94 26.01
C PHE A 66 -55.02 20.85 25.52
N GLY A 67 -55.88 21.33 26.44
CA GLY A 67 -57.10 22.06 26.09
C GLY A 67 -56.85 23.50 25.63
N SER A 68 -55.82 24.22 26.08
CA SER A 68 -55.52 25.57 25.65
C SER A 68 -54.49 25.61 24.50
N ILE A 69 -54.65 26.54 23.57
CA ILE A 69 -53.75 26.72 22.43
C ILE A 69 -52.30 26.96 22.92
N GLU A 70 -52.15 27.73 24.01
CA GLU A 70 -50.82 27.98 24.58
C GLU A 70 -50.13 26.71 25.08
N SER A 71 -50.88 25.82 25.76
CA SER A 71 -50.34 24.52 26.22
C SER A 71 -49.98 23.59 25.06
N GLN A 72 -50.75 23.61 23.97
CA GLN A 72 -50.46 22.87 22.75
C GLN A 72 -49.16 23.35 22.08
N VAL A 73 -48.98 24.66 21.95
CA VAL A 73 -47.78 25.27 21.37
C VAL A 73 -46.54 24.95 22.23
N LEU A 74 -46.65 25.07 23.56
CA LEU A 74 -45.56 24.71 24.49
C LEU A 74 -45.20 23.23 24.41
N PHE A 75 -46.19 22.33 24.35
CA PHE A 75 -45.95 20.92 24.16
C PHE A 75 -45.23 20.60 22.86
N LEU A 76 -45.70 21.21 21.74
CA LEU A 76 -45.05 21.04 20.44
C LEU A 76 -43.63 21.56 20.42
N GLY A 77 -43.36 22.72 21.04
CA GLY A 77 -42.02 23.28 21.20
C GLY A 77 -41.10 22.37 22.01
N LEU A 78 -41.62 21.80 23.12
CA LEU A 78 -40.85 20.89 23.97
C LEU A 78 -40.51 19.59 23.24
N ILE A 79 -41.47 18.98 22.53
CA ILE A 79 -41.24 17.73 21.80
C ILE A 79 -40.28 17.94 20.64
N THR A 80 -40.37 19.10 19.94
CA THR A 80 -39.42 19.48 18.89
C THR A 80 -38.00 19.60 19.45
N PHE A 81 -37.85 20.27 20.60
CA PHE A 81 -36.54 20.38 21.28
C PHE A 81 -35.97 19.00 21.64
N ILE A 82 -36.79 18.12 22.20
CA ILE A 82 -36.35 16.76 22.57
C ILE A 82 -35.93 15.97 21.33
N ILE A 83 -36.67 16.02 20.23
CA ILE A 83 -36.37 15.33 18.98
C ILE A 83 -35.03 15.81 18.42
N TRP A 84 -34.78 17.11 18.34
CA TRP A 84 -33.53 17.65 17.84
C TRP A 84 -32.35 17.35 18.76
N ALA A 85 -32.58 17.35 20.07
CA ALA A 85 -31.55 16.94 21.04
C ALA A 85 -31.17 15.46 20.84
N LEU A 86 -32.16 14.58 20.65
CA LEU A 86 -31.94 13.16 20.36
C LEU A 86 -31.27 12.95 19.00
N GLU A 87 -31.71 13.65 17.98
CA GLU A 87 -31.08 13.64 16.65
C GLU A 87 -29.58 13.98 16.77
N SER A 88 -29.25 15.10 17.42
CA SER A 88 -27.87 15.55 17.63
C SER A 88 -27.06 14.57 18.47
N LEU A 89 -27.66 13.98 19.50
CA LEU A 89 -27.01 12.97 20.33
C LEU A 89 -26.68 11.72 19.51
N PHE A 90 -27.63 11.18 18.75
CA PHE A 90 -27.37 10.01 17.92
C PHE A 90 -26.42 10.31 16.78
N GLN A 91 -26.43 11.52 16.22
CA GLN A 91 -25.43 11.99 15.25
C GLN A 91 -24.01 11.94 15.84
N TYR A 92 -23.82 12.47 17.01
CA TYR A 92 -22.55 12.44 17.72
C TYR A 92 -22.08 10.98 17.97
N ILE A 93 -22.97 10.14 18.48
CA ILE A 93 -22.65 8.75 18.82
C ILE A 93 -22.27 7.97 17.56
N TYR A 94 -23.08 7.97 16.49
CA TYR A 94 -22.75 7.21 15.30
C TYR A 94 -21.48 7.71 14.63
N SER A 95 -21.25 9.02 14.63
CA SER A 95 -20.03 9.61 14.03
C SER A 95 -18.77 9.11 14.72
N ILE A 96 -18.74 9.09 16.07
CA ILE A 96 -17.60 8.52 16.82
C ILE A 96 -17.48 7.01 16.54
N GLN A 97 -18.58 6.28 16.46
CA GLN A 97 -18.52 4.83 16.27
C GLN A 97 -18.01 4.46 14.88
N TRP A 98 -18.52 5.10 13.82
CA TRP A 98 -18.04 4.84 12.44
C TRP A 98 -16.61 5.27 12.24
N ARG A 99 -16.23 6.48 12.66
CA ARG A 99 -14.86 6.98 12.55
C ARG A 99 -13.89 6.12 13.35
N GLY A 100 -14.24 5.77 14.58
CA GLY A 100 -13.42 4.89 15.40
C GLY A 100 -13.28 3.47 14.83
N LEU A 101 -14.35 2.92 14.22
CA LEU A 101 -14.28 1.64 13.52
C LEU A 101 -13.39 1.73 12.29
N ALA A 102 -13.55 2.77 11.49
CA ALA A 102 -12.74 3.00 10.28
C ALA A 102 -11.25 3.06 10.60
N GLN A 103 -10.86 3.81 11.65
CA GLN A 103 -9.47 3.92 12.09
C GLN A 103 -8.91 2.59 12.63
N MET A 104 -9.71 1.80 13.34
CA MET A 104 -9.27 0.47 13.81
C MET A 104 -9.02 -0.48 12.65
N VAL A 105 -9.92 -0.51 11.67
CA VAL A 105 -9.77 -1.36 10.47
C VAL A 105 -8.60 -0.89 9.61
N GLU A 106 -8.45 0.42 9.42
CA GLU A 106 -7.33 1.03 8.69
C GLU A 106 -5.98 0.59 9.27
N HIS A 107 -5.82 0.73 10.59
CA HIS A 107 -4.59 0.34 11.28
C HIS A 107 -4.29 -1.14 11.09
N GLU A 108 -5.26 -2.00 11.35
CA GLU A 108 -5.09 -3.46 11.29
C GLU A 108 -4.76 -3.92 9.85
N VAL A 109 -5.49 -3.41 8.86
CA VAL A 109 -5.25 -3.73 7.44
C VAL A 109 -3.85 -3.27 7.02
N ARG A 110 -3.44 -2.05 7.38
CA ARG A 110 -2.12 -1.51 7.02
C ARG A 110 -1.00 -2.35 7.62
N VAL A 111 -1.09 -2.67 8.91
CA VAL A 111 -0.07 -3.46 9.60
C VAL A 111 -0.02 -4.89 9.06
N SER A 112 -1.18 -5.52 8.87
CA SER A 112 -1.25 -6.89 8.31
C SER A 112 -0.72 -6.95 6.88
N ALA A 113 -1.08 -5.99 6.02
CA ALA A 113 -0.59 -5.92 4.64
C ALA A 113 0.91 -5.67 4.58
N TYR A 114 1.44 -4.81 5.45
CA TYR A 114 2.88 -4.56 5.56
C TYR A 114 3.64 -5.79 6.04
N ASP A 115 3.20 -6.44 7.13
CA ASP A 115 3.80 -7.67 7.65
C ASP A 115 3.79 -8.78 6.58
N HIS A 116 2.64 -8.97 5.92
CA HIS A 116 2.52 -9.96 4.85
C HIS A 116 3.46 -9.65 3.68
N SER A 117 3.54 -8.39 3.25
CA SER A 117 4.44 -7.98 2.17
C SER A 117 5.90 -8.29 2.47
N GLN A 118 6.34 -8.18 3.72
CA GLN A 118 7.71 -8.51 4.12
C GLN A 118 8.01 -10.03 4.10
N ARG A 119 6.98 -10.85 4.19
CA ARG A 119 7.11 -12.34 4.14
C ARG A 119 7.09 -12.87 2.72
N LEU A 120 6.65 -12.08 1.74
CA LEU A 120 6.64 -12.48 0.34
C LEU A 120 8.06 -12.69 -0.19
N GLY A 121 8.19 -13.62 -1.14
CA GLY A 121 9.49 -13.97 -1.74
C GLY A 121 10.10 -12.81 -2.53
N MET A 122 11.42 -12.85 -2.70
CA MET A 122 12.17 -11.82 -3.43
C MET A 122 11.70 -11.70 -4.89
N SER A 123 11.29 -12.80 -5.52
CA SER A 123 10.70 -12.81 -6.86
C SER A 123 9.50 -11.89 -7.00
N TRP A 124 8.60 -11.92 -6.01
CA TRP A 124 7.44 -11.04 -6.00
C TRP A 124 7.84 -9.57 -5.89
N HIS A 125 8.83 -9.25 -5.04
CA HIS A 125 9.34 -7.88 -4.90
C HIS A 125 10.05 -7.35 -6.15
N GLU A 126 10.76 -8.23 -6.88
CA GLU A 126 11.42 -7.88 -8.14
C GLU A 126 10.42 -7.64 -9.29
N GLU A 127 9.27 -8.34 -9.27
CA GLU A 127 8.19 -8.15 -10.24
C GLU A 127 7.32 -6.92 -9.97
N GLN A 128 7.21 -6.50 -8.70
CA GLN A 128 6.37 -5.39 -8.30
C GLN A 128 7.15 -4.08 -8.24
N ALA A 129 6.59 -3.03 -8.86
CA ALA A 129 7.11 -1.68 -8.64
C ALA A 129 6.86 -1.26 -7.18
N THR A 130 7.90 -0.77 -6.49
CA THR A 130 7.80 -0.30 -5.09
C THR A 130 6.66 0.73 -4.89
N GLY A 131 6.41 1.56 -5.91
CA GLY A 131 5.30 2.52 -5.91
C GLY A 131 3.92 1.86 -5.80
N ASN A 132 3.72 0.68 -6.40
CA ASN A 132 2.45 -0.04 -6.30
C ASN A 132 2.17 -0.52 -4.88
N ILE A 133 3.19 -1.07 -4.21
CA ILE A 133 3.07 -1.53 -2.82
C ILE A 133 2.75 -0.35 -1.90
N THR A 134 3.46 0.77 -2.07
CA THR A 134 3.21 2.00 -1.32
C THR A 134 1.79 2.53 -1.55
N ALA A 135 1.29 2.49 -2.79
CA ALA A 135 -0.08 2.90 -3.11
C ALA A 135 -1.13 1.99 -2.43
N ILE A 136 -0.90 0.66 -2.37
CA ILE A 136 -1.80 -0.24 -1.65
C ILE A 136 -1.81 0.09 -0.15
N LEU A 137 -0.64 0.26 0.48
CA LEU A 137 -0.50 0.49 1.92
C LEU A 137 -1.02 1.86 2.38
N ASN A 138 -1.01 2.87 1.51
CA ASN A 138 -1.47 4.21 1.82
C ASN A 138 -2.79 4.53 1.12
N ASP A 139 -2.81 4.65 -0.20
CA ASP A 139 -3.96 5.18 -0.93
C ASP A 139 -5.17 4.24 -0.87
N ASP A 140 -4.97 2.93 -1.08
CA ASP A 140 -6.05 1.96 -1.06
C ASP A 140 -6.60 1.75 0.36
N VAL A 141 -5.74 1.70 1.37
CA VAL A 141 -6.16 1.58 2.77
C VAL A 141 -6.93 2.84 3.21
N ASN A 142 -6.47 4.04 2.83
CA ASN A 142 -7.17 5.29 3.10
C ASN A 142 -8.52 5.37 2.36
N GLN A 143 -8.61 4.83 1.13
CA GLN A 143 -9.88 4.77 0.40
C GLN A 143 -10.90 3.84 1.09
N LEU A 144 -10.41 2.73 1.65
CA LEU A 144 -11.24 1.82 2.45
C LEU A 144 -11.72 2.48 3.74
N GLU A 145 -10.83 3.22 4.43
CA GLU A 145 -11.16 4.00 5.63
C GLU A 145 -12.30 5.00 5.34
N ARG A 146 -12.18 5.82 4.28
CA ARG A 146 -13.21 6.80 3.89
C ARG A 146 -14.55 6.16 3.65
N PHE A 147 -14.58 4.99 3.00
CA PHE A 147 -15.81 4.26 2.77
C PHE A 147 -16.47 3.77 4.07
N LEU A 148 -15.67 3.27 5.01
CA LEU A 148 -16.19 2.83 6.33
C LEU A 148 -16.65 4.01 7.19
N ASN A 149 -15.95 5.15 7.11
CA ASN A 149 -16.28 6.36 7.83
C ASN A 149 -17.62 6.96 7.38
N ASP A 150 -17.75 7.24 6.08
CA ASP A 150 -18.86 8.02 5.55
C ASP A 150 -19.79 7.20 4.63
N GLY A 151 -19.24 6.34 3.77
CA GLY A 151 -19.99 5.62 2.74
C GLY A 151 -21.03 4.67 3.30
N VAL A 152 -20.67 3.87 4.32
CA VAL A 152 -21.60 2.93 4.95
C VAL A 152 -22.73 3.68 5.64
N ASN A 153 -22.42 4.75 6.36
CA ASN A 153 -23.43 5.58 7.01
C ASN A 153 -24.39 6.21 5.98
N GLN A 154 -23.88 6.76 4.87
CA GLN A 154 -24.71 7.33 3.80
C GLN A 154 -25.66 6.30 3.20
N ILE A 155 -25.20 5.06 2.96
CA ILE A 155 -26.07 3.97 2.48
C ILE A 155 -27.21 3.71 3.46
N ILE A 156 -26.91 3.60 4.76
CA ILE A 156 -27.92 3.39 5.80
C ILE A 156 -28.90 4.56 5.83
N GLN A 157 -28.41 5.80 5.82
CA GLN A 157 -29.23 7.01 5.85
C GLN A 157 -30.20 7.08 4.65
N VAL A 158 -29.71 6.81 3.43
CA VAL A 158 -30.56 6.79 2.21
C VAL A 158 -31.62 5.69 2.31
N PHE A 159 -31.23 4.49 2.75
CA PHE A 159 -32.14 3.37 2.87
C PHE A 159 -33.25 3.62 3.91
N VAL A 160 -32.89 4.07 5.11
CA VAL A 160 -33.82 4.37 6.20
C VAL A 160 -34.75 5.51 5.80
N SER A 161 -34.22 6.61 5.22
CA SER A 161 -35.06 7.74 4.79
C SER A 161 -36.04 7.34 3.71
N THR A 162 -35.65 6.52 2.75
CA THR A 162 -36.52 6.05 1.68
C THR A 162 -37.68 5.22 2.24
N ILE A 163 -37.39 4.33 3.19
CA ILE A 163 -38.44 3.49 3.83
C ILE A 163 -39.37 4.35 4.70
N CYS A 164 -38.80 5.18 5.59
CA CYS A 164 -39.62 5.97 6.52
C CYS A 164 -40.49 6.99 5.80
N ILE A 165 -39.90 7.77 4.87
CA ILE A 165 -40.65 8.76 4.11
C ILE A 165 -41.67 8.06 3.19
N GLY A 166 -41.28 6.97 2.52
CA GLY A 166 -42.21 6.18 1.70
C GLY A 166 -43.40 5.70 2.50
N PHE A 167 -43.20 5.16 3.72
CA PHE A 167 -44.27 4.74 4.60
C PHE A 167 -45.20 5.90 4.97
N ILE A 168 -44.67 7.06 5.37
CA ILE A 168 -45.45 8.26 5.71
C ILE A 168 -46.27 8.72 4.50
N PHE A 169 -45.68 8.75 3.31
CA PHE A 169 -46.37 9.14 2.07
C PHE A 169 -47.57 8.26 1.76
N PHE A 170 -47.38 6.93 1.74
CA PHE A 170 -48.44 5.99 1.43
C PHE A 170 -49.51 5.95 2.51
N TYR A 171 -49.15 6.20 3.78
CA TYR A 171 -50.09 6.30 4.87
C TYR A 171 -51.02 7.54 4.74
N ILE A 172 -50.45 8.70 4.38
CA ILE A 172 -51.22 9.95 4.26
C ILE A 172 -52.04 9.97 2.97
N SER A 173 -51.45 9.70 1.82
CA SER A 173 -52.14 9.71 0.52
C SER A 173 -51.42 8.83 -0.52
N PRO A 174 -51.97 7.64 -0.84
CA PRO A 174 -51.38 6.78 -1.88
C PRO A 174 -51.29 7.43 -3.26
N LEU A 175 -52.23 8.33 -3.58
CA LEU A 175 -52.22 9.05 -4.84
C LEU A 175 -51.01 10.00 -4.94
N ILE A 176 -50.82 10.86 -3.94
CA ILE A 176 -49.73 11.82 -3.90
C ILE A 176 -48.40 11.07 -3.77
N ALA A 177 -48.34 9.99 -2.98
CA ALA A 177 -47.17 9.12 -2.89
C ALA A 177 -46.73 8.60 -4.26
N SER A 178 -47.67 8.10 -5.07
CA SER A 178 -47.40 7.60 -6.42
C SER A 178 -46.82 8.69 -7.35
N ILE A 179 -47.37 9.90 -7.25
CA ILE A 179 -46.90 11.08 -8.02
C ILE A 179 -45.50 11.50 -7.59
N ALA A 180 -45.22 11.55 -6.28
CA ALA A 180 -43.93 11.91 -5.73
C ALA A 180 -42.83 10.87 -6.08
N VAL A 181 -43.20 9.58 -6.18
CA VAL A 181 -42.29 8.49 -6.53
C VAL A 181 -42.04 8.39 -8.05
N LEU A 182 -43.01 8.81 -8.88
CA LEU A 182 -42.91 8.73 -10.34
C LEU A 182 -41.59 9.26 -10.96
N PRO A 183 -41.00 10.35 -10.49
CA PRO A 183 -39.71 10.84 -11.00
C PRO A 183 -38.52 9.92 -10.68
N VAL A 184 -38.58 9.06 -9.67
CA VAL A 184 -37.46 8.24 -9.22
C VAL A 184 -36.93 7.31 -10.32
N PRO A 185 -37.75 6.52 -11.04
CA PRO A 185 -37.28 5.72 -12.18
C PRO A 185 -36.63 6.58 -13.29
N ILE A 186 -37.18 7.78 -13.52
CA ILE A 186 -36.65 8.70 -14.53
C ILE A 186 -35.27 9.22 -14.09
N ILE A 187 -35.11 9.59 -12.81
CA ILE A 187 -33.83 10.01 -12.21
C ILE A 187 -32.80 8.88 -12.34
N PHE A 188 -33.16 7.63 -12.07
CA PHE A 188 -32.29 6.48 -12.25
C PHE A 188 -31.85 6.30 -13.71
N LEU A 189 -32.78 6.39 -14.66
CA LEU A 189 -32.49 6.27 -16.08
C LEU A 189 -31.52 7.36 -16.53
N VAL A 190 -31.81 8.61 -16.15
CA VAL A 190 -30.97 9.78 -16.47
C VAL A 190 -29.58 9.60 -15.85
N SER A 191 -29.48 9.22 -14.59
CA SER A 191 -28.21 8.96 -13.90
C SER A 191 -27.40 7.89 -14.62
N PHE A 192 -28.03 6.80 -15.06
CA PHE A 192 -27.37 5.75 -15.83
C PHE A 192 -26.83 6.26 -17.18
N LEU A 193 -27.60 7.07 -17.90
CA LEU A 193 -27.18 7.64 -19.18
C LEU A 193 -25.99 8.60 -19.00
N PHE A 194 -26.04 9.44 -17.96
CA PHE A 194 -24.91 10.32 -17.62
C PHE A 194 -23.66 9.52 -17.28
N GLN A 195 -23.77 8.48 -16.44
CA GLN A 195 -22.65 7.63 -16.07
C GLN A 195 -22.01 6.95 -17.28
N LYS A 196 -22.84 6.42 -18.18
CA LYS A 196 -22.37 5.79 -19.43
C LYS A 196 -21.57 6.77 -20.30
N LYS A 197 -21.97 8.05 -20.34
CA LYS A 197 -21.31 9.10 -21.12
C LYS A 197 -20.08 9.68 -20.42
N LEU A 198 -20.07 9.74 -19.11
CA LEU A 198 -19.03 10.37 -18.29
C LEU A 198 -17.84 9.43 -18.03
N SER A 199 -18.09 8.13 -17.85
CA SER A 199 -17.07 7.12 -17.55
C SER A 199 -15.90 7.09 -18.56
N PRO A 200 -16.11 7.09 -19.88
CA PRO A 200 -15.00 7.14 -20.84
C PRO A 200 -14.23 8.47 -20.78
N LYS A 201 -14.90 9.59 -20.46
CA LYS A 201 -14.24 10.89 -20.31
C LYS A 201 -13.31 10.90 -19.10
N TYR A 202 -13.73 10.40 -17.96
CA TYR A 202 -12.88 10.27 -16.77
C TYR A 202 -11.72 9.29 -16.99
N LYS A 203 -11.90 8.25 -17.81
CA LYS A 203 -10.80 7.37 -18.21
C LYS A 203 -9.73 8.16 -18.96
N ASN A 204 -10.12 8.94 -19.98
CA ASN A 204 -9.18 9.77 -20.75
C ASN A 204 -8.46 10.79 -19.86
N VAL A 205 -9.19 11.45 -18.96
CA VAL A 205 -8.61 12.38 -17.97
C VAL A 205 -7.53 11.69 -17.13
N ARG A 206 -7.79 10.47 -16.62
CA ARG A 206 -6.81 9.69 -15.85
C ARG A 206 -5.58 9.32 -16.68
N ASP A 207 -5.76 8.92 -17.92
CA ASP A 207 -4.64 8.58 -18.80
C ASP A 207 -3.74 9.80 -19.05
N LYS A 208 -4.35 11.00 -19.26
CA LYS A 208 -3.59 12.25 -19.44
C LYS A 208 -2.90 12.72 -18.17
N VAL A 209 -3.53 12.60 -17.00
CA VAL A 209 -2.90 12.88 -15.69
C VAL A 209 -1.72 11.92 -15.47
N GLY A 210 -1.88 10.63 -15.79
CA GLY A 210 -0.82 9.64 -15.67
C GLY A 210 0.41 10.02 -16.51
N ALA A 211 0.21 10.42 -17.77
CA ALA A 211 1.29 10.86 -18.64
C ALA A 211 1.98 12.14 -18.12
N LEU A 212 1.21 13.12 -17.63
CA LEU A 212 1.73 14.35 -17.04
C LEU A 212 2.58 14.06 -15.79
N ASN A 213 2.03 13.28 -14.86
CA ASN A 213 2.73 12.92 -13.61
C ASN A 213 4.01 12.14 -13.89
N SER A 214 4.00 11.18 -14.81
CA SER A 214 5.19 10.44 -15.25
C SER A 214 6.26 11.36 -15.81
N SER A 215 5.89 12.35 -16.65
CA SER A 215 6.82 13.32 -17.20
C SER A 215 7.44 14.21 -16.12
N VAL A 216 6.62 14.73 -15.19
CA VAL A 216 7.09 15.55 -14.05
C VAL A 216 8.02 14.75 -13.15
N PHE A 217 7.66 13.51 -12.82
CA PHE A 217 8.46 12.62 -11.98
C PHE A 217 9.83 12.34 -12.62
N ASN A 218 9.86 12.00 -13.91
CA ASN A 218 11.11 11.76 -14.64
C ASN A 218 11.99 13.02 -14.69
N ASN A 219 11.39 14.21 -14.86
CA ASN A 219 12.13 15.47 -14.87
C ASN A 219 12.72 15.80 -13.51
N LEU A 220 12.03 15.48 -12.41
CA LEU A 220 12.55 15.69 -11.05
C LEU A 220 13.69 14.74 -10.73
N ILE A 221 13.60 13.47 -11.10
CA ILE A 221 14.71 12.51 -10.97
C ILE A 221 15.89 12.91 -11.85
N GLY A 222 15.62 13.29 -13.10
CA GLY A 222 16.62 13.71 -14.07
C GLY A 222 17.07 15.17 -13.96
N ILE A 223 16.76 15.87 -12.86
CA ILE A 223 17.00 17.33 -12.74
C ILE A 223 18.46 17.73 -12.97
N GLN A 224 19.41 16.90 -12.55
CA GLN A 224 20.83 17.13 -12.79
C GLN A 224 21.14 17.14 -14.29
N THR A 225 20.59 16.21 -15.06
CA THR A 225 20.73 16.13 -16.52
C THR A 225 20.12 17.35 -17.18
N ILE A 226 18.90 17.73 -16.80
CA ILE A 226 18.21 18.91 -17.32
C ILE A 226 19.06 20.18 -17.07
N LYS A 227 19.62 20.31 -15.87
CA LYS A 227 20.51 21.42 -15.52
C LYS A 227 21.82 21.39 -16.31
N SER A 228 22.45 20.22 -16.46
CA SER A 228 23.72 20.07 -17.18
C SER A 228 23.60 20.39 -18.67
N PHE A 229 22.48 20.01 -19.29
CA PHE A 229 22.21 20.26 -20.71
C PHE A 229 21.42 21.54 -21.00
N MET A 230 21.05 22.32 -19.93
CA MET A 230 20.30 23.58 -20.05
C MET A 230 18.96 23.44 -20.81
N THR A 231 18.30 22.30 -20.71
CA THR A 231 17.09 21.96 -21.48
C THR A 231 15.78 22.42 -20.85
N PHE A 232 15.82 23.39 -19.93
CA PHE A 232 14.63 23.88 -19.18
C PHE A 232 13.47 24.31 -20.08
N LYS A 233 13.78 25.04 -21.16
CA LYS A 233 12.73 25.53 -22.08
C LYS A 233 12.02 24.38 -22.79
N HIS A 234 12.75 23.36 -23.19
CA HIS A 234 12.23 22.17 -23.85
C HIS A 234 11.32 21.38 -22.91
N GLU A 235 11.80 21.06 -21.70
CA GLU A 235 11.01 20.31 -20.73
C GLU A 235 9.79 21.08 -20.24
N LYS A 236 9.90 22.41 -20.06
CA LYS A 236 8.75 23.27 -19.76
C LYS A 236 7.70 23.21 -20.87
N ALA A 237 8.12 23.27 -22.13
CA ALA A 237 7.19 23.19 -23.26
C ALA A 237 6.46 21.84 -23.30
N ARG A 238 7.21 20.73 -23.09
CA ARG A 238 6.65 19.35 -23.05
C ARG A 238 5.62 19.19 -21.92
N VAL A 239 5.95 19.62 -20.70
CA VAL A 239 5.02 19.57 -19.57
C VAL A 239 3.81 20.45 -19.79
N SER A 240 4.00 21.64 -20.40
CA SER A 240 2.90 22.56 -20.74
C SER A 240 1.94 21.95 -21.75
N GLU A 241 2.44 21.24 -22.77
CA GLU A 241 1.61 20.54 -23.76
C GLU A 241 0.78 19.43 -23.11
N LEU A 242 1.40 18.55 -22.32
CA LEU A 242 0.71 17.50 -21.58
C LEU A 242 -0.35 18.08 -20.62
N SER A 243 -0.04 19.19 -19.96
CA SER A 243 -0.98 19.88 -19.08
C SER A 243 -2.18 20.47 -19.86
N LYS A 244 -1.96 21.00 -21.05
CA LYS A 244 -3.04 21.49 -21.92
C LYS A 244 -3.94 20.36 -22.42
N GLU A 245 -3.35 19.20 -22.77
CA GLU A 245 -4.13 18.02 -23.14
C GLU A 245 -5.00 17.53 -22.00
N TYR A 246 -4.42 17.42 -20.79
CA TYR A 246 -5.18 17.11 -19.58
C TYR A 246 -6.30 18.12 -19.35
N GLN A 247 -6.01 19.43 -19.42
CA GLN A 247 -6.99 20.49 -19.25
C GLN A 247 -8.16 20.36 -20.21
N LYS A 248 -7.89 20.08 -21.50
CA LYS A 248 -8.91 19.92 -22.54
C LYS A 248 -9.86 18.75 -22.23
N GLU A 249 -9.30 17.59 -21.89
CA GLU A 249 -10.11 16.41 -21.54
C GLU A 249 -10.90 16.64 -20.25
N ASN A 250 -10.29 17.28 -19.27
CA ASN A 250 -10.94 17.58 -17.99
C ASN A 250 -12.08 18.59 -18.12
N ILE A 251 -11.92 19.65 -18.92
CA ILE A 251 -13.01 20.59 -19.22
C ILE A 251 -14.18 19.85 -19.91
N GLY A 252 -13.87 18.92 -20.83
CA GLY A 252 -14.89 18.09 -21.47
C GLY A 252 -15.64 17.18 -20.50
N ALA A 253 -14.97 16.66 -19.48
CA ALA A 253 -15.61 15.90 -18.40
C ALA A 253 -16.43 16.80 -17.47
N ILE A 254 -15.88 17.94 -17.07
CA ILE A 254 -16.54 18.94 -16.20
C ILE A 254 -17.85 19.43 -16.82
N SER A 255 -17.87 19.76 -18.12
CA SER A 255 -19.08 20.27 -18.77
C SER A 255 -20.24 19.26 -18.78
N ILE A 256 -19.93 17.96 -18.89
CA ILE A 256 -20.94 16.89 -18.76
C ILE A 256 -21.35 16.72 -17.30
N SER A 257 -20.40 16.61 -16.38
CA SER A 257 -20.69 16.37 -14.96
C SER A 257 -21.48 17.52 -14.34
N SER A 258 -21.18 18.76 -14.72
CA SER A 258 -21.89 19.95 -14.23
C SER A 258 -23.35 20.00 -14.65
N ALA A 259 -23.73 19.35 -15.76
CA ALA A 259 -25.11 19.26 -16.20
C ALA A 259 -25.94 18.22 -15.41
N PHE A 260 -25.28 17.31 -14.69
CA PHE A 260 -25.94 16.21 -14.01
C PHE A 260 -26.94 16.65 -12.94
N VAL A 261 -26.49 17.46 -11.98
CA VAL A 261 -27.36 17.94 -10.89
C VAL A 261 -28.52 18.81 -11.38
N PRO A 262 -28.33 19.80 -12.28
CA PRO A 262 -29.42 20.57 -12.86
C PRO A 262 -30.49 19.71 -13.56
N VAL A 263 -30.07 18.70 -14.34
CA VAL A 263 -31.03 17.84 -15.05
C VAL A 263 -31.84 16.99 -14.08
N ILE A 264 -31.20 16.39 -13.06
CA ILE A 264 -31.92 15.63 -12.04
C ILE A 264 -32.86 16.53 -11.23
N ARG A 265 -32.46 17.76 -10.95
CA ARG A 265 -33.29 18.75 -10.24
C ARG A 265 -34.60 19.02 -10.99
N MET A 266 -34.61 18.97 -12.33
CA MET A 266 -35.87 19.07 -13.10
C MET A 266 -36.81 17.89 -12.82
N GLY A 267 -36.29 16.68 -12.65
CA GLY A 267 -37.09 15.52 -12.22
C GLY A 267 -37.66 15.71 -10.80
N VAL A 268 -36.81 16.20 -9.86
CA VAL A 268 -37.26 16.52 -8.50
C VAL A 268 -38.34 17.60 -8.53
N LEU A 269 -38.17 18.65 -9.37
CA LEU A 269 -39.17 19.72 -9.53
C LEU A 269 -40.51 19.16 -10.05
N ALA A 270 -40.50 18.21 -10.98
CA ALA A 270 -41.73 17.62 -11.50
C ALA A 270 -42.55 16.90 -10.41
N GLY A 271 -41.87 16.10 -9.56
CA GLY A 271 -42.53 15.45 -8.39
C GLY A 271 -43.02 16.47 -7.37
N PHE A 272 -42.24 17.50 -7.09
CA PHE A 272 -42.60 18.56 -6.16
C PHE A 272 -43.83 19.38 -6.67
N LEU A 273 -43.84 19.77 -7.94
CA LEU A 273 -45.01 20.45 -8.56
C LEU A 273 -46.25 19.58 -8.57
N GLY A 274 -46.12 18.28 -8.87
CA GLY A 274 -47.24 17.34 -8.77
C GLY A 274 -47.81 17.26 -7.36
N THR A 275 -46.95 17.19 -6.35
CA THR A 275 -47.38 17.20 -4.93
C THR A 275 -48.09 18.51 -4.56
N ILE A 276 -47.55 19.68 -4.99
CA ILE A 276 -48.17 20.98 -4.72
C ILE A 276 -49.53 21.07 -5.41
N LEU A 277 -49.64 20.85 -6.73
CA LEU A 277 -50.85 21.08 -7.51
C LEU A 277 -51.99 20.13 -7.10
N ILE A 278 -51.69 18.84 -6.96
CA ILE A 278 -52.70 17.85 -6.62
C ILE A 278 -53.01 17.89 -5.13
N GLY A 279 -51.95 18.04 -4.28
CA GLY A 279 -52.12 18.14 -2.84
C GLY A 279 -52.94 19.40 -2.42
N SER A 280 -52.67 20.55 -3.06
CA SER A 280 -53.46 21.76 -2.79
C SER A 280 -54.93 21.61 -3.22
N HIS A 281 -55.19 20.99 -4.39
CA HIS A 281 -56.55 20.72 -4.81
C HIS A 281 -57.30 19.81 -3.84
N MET A 282 -56.62 18.75 -3.34
CA MET A 282 -57.20 17.83 -2.32
C MET A 282 -57.39 18.54 -0.98
N ALA A 283 -56.50 19.41 -0.57
CA ALA A 283 -56.65 20.18 0.65
C ALA A 283 -57.79 21.21 0.57
N LEU A 284 -57.93 21.94 -0.55
CA LEU A 284 -59.02 22.87 -0.81
C LEU A 284 -60.41 22.15 -0.90
N SER A 285 -60.46 20.92 -1.43
CA SER A 285 -61.69 20.13 -1.47
C SER A 285 -62.03 19.44 -0.13
N GLY A 286 -61.22 19.62 0.91
CA GLY A 286 -61.41 19.00 2.23
C GLY A 286 -61.12 17.49 2.29
N THR A 287 -60.57 16.89 1.23
CA THR A 287 -60.25 15.45 1.18
C THR A 287 -58.87 15.14 1.81
N LEU A 288 -58.06 16.16 2.09
CA LEU A 288 -56.78 16.06 2.75
C LEU A 288 -56.65 17.15 3.81
N ALA A 289 -56.24 16.81 5.04
CA ALA A 289 -55.95 17.81 6.08
C ALA A 289 -54.80 18.74 5.66
N VAL A 290 -54.89 20.03 6.04
CA VAL A 290 -53.92 21.06 5.64
C VAL A 290 -52.52 20.75 6.19
N GLY A 291 -52.43 20.25 7.43
CA GLY A 291 -51.17 19.81 8.00
C GLY A 291 -50.58 18.60 7.28
N SER A 292 -51.41 17.61 6.92
CA SER A 292 -50.98 16.46 6.13
C SER A 292 -50.46 16.89 4.75
N TYR A 293 -51.10 17.86 4.09
CA TYR A 293 -50.60 18.46 2.86
C TYR A 293 -49.21 19.10 3.07
N SER A 294 -49.03 19.87 4.14
CA SER A 294 -47.75 20.50 4.48
C SER A 294 -46.67 19.45 4.67
N VAL A 295 -46.94 18.37 5.42
CA VAL A 295 -45.99 17.23 5.58
C VAL A 295 -45.54 16.69 4.22
N LEU A 296 -46.51 16.41 3.31
CA LEU A 296 -46.19 15.85 1.99
C LEU A 296 -45.34 16.77 1.14
N VAL A 297 -45.57 18.11 1.20
CA VAL A 297 -44.80 19.11 0.47
C VAL A 297 -43.32 19.12 0.97
N PHE A 298 -43.11 19.21 2.29
CA PHE A 298 -41.76 19.23 2.86
C PHE A 298 -41.03 17.90 2.63
N LEU A 299 -41.67 16.78 2.88
CA LEU A 299 -41.07 15.46 2.70
C LEU A 299 -40.78 15.13 1.23
N THR A 300 -41.48 15.70 0.23
CA THR A 300 -41.22 15.45 -1.18
C THR A 300 -39.76 15.84 -1.55
N GLN A 301 -39.34 17.03 -1.15
CA GLN A 301 -37.94 17.43 -1.40
C GLN A 301 -36.96 16.52 -0.67
N ARG A 302 -37.23 16.20 0.59
CA ARG A 302 -36.36 15.37 1.43
C ARG A 302 -36.28 13.91 0.92
N PHE A 303 -37.34 13.40 0.32
CA PHE A 303 -37.42 12.08 -0.32
C PHE A 303 -36.57 12.04 -1.60
N LEU A 304 -36.71 13.05 -2.46
CA LEU A 304 -36.10 13.04 -3.80
C LEU A 304 -34.61 13.51 -3.80
N TRP A 305 -34.22 14.32 -2.82
CA TRP A 305 -32.86 14.87 -2.78
C TRP A 305 -31.73 13.83 -2.71
N PRO A 306 -31.81 12.76 -1.88
CA PRO A 306 -30.77 11.74 -1.82
C PRO A 306 -30.50 11.02 -3.15
N PHE A 307 -31.49 10.96 -4.04
CA PHE A 307 -31.30 10.34 -5.37
C PHE A 307 -30.37 11.17 -6.28
N THR A 308 -30.17 12.46 -5.99
CA THR A 308 -29.22 13.32 -6.72
C THR A 308 -27.76 12.94 -6.43
N THR A 309 -27.49 12.34 -5.27
CA THR A 309 -26.15 11.93 -4.83
C THR A 309 -25.86 10.43 -5.02
N LEU A 310 -26.86 9.64 -5.43
CA LEU A 310 -26.69 8.19 -5.63
C LEU A 310 -25.54 7.86 -6.61
N GLY A 311 -25.33 8.67 -7.63
CA GLY A 311 -24.25 8.46 -8.59
C GLY A 311 -22.87 8.51 -7.93
N THR A 312 -22.63 9.49 -7.06
CA THR A 312 -21.37 9.63 -6.31
C THR A 312 -21.19 8.51 -5.30
N LEU A 313 -22.28 8.14 -4.60
CA LEU A 313 -22.24 7.05 -3.63
C LEU A 313 -21.86 5.71 -4.25
N VAL A 314 -22.40 5.41 -5.44
CA VAL A 314 -22.05 4.19 -6.18
C VAL A 314 -20.62 4.25 -6.69
N ASP A 315 -20.15 5.39 -7.17
CA ASP A 315 -18.77 5.56 -7.61
C ASP A 315 -17.77 5.37 -6.44
N ASP A 316 -18.08 5.95 -5.28
CA ASP A 316 -17.28 5.78 -4.07
C ASP A 316 -17.27 4.32 -3.58
N PHE A 317 -18.41 3.64 -3.65
CA PHE A 317 -18.50 2.20 -3.36
C PHE A 317 -17.62 1.38 -4.32
N GLU A 318 -17.73 1.60 -5.64
CA GLU A 318 -16.95 0.85 -6.64
C GLU A 318 -15.44 1.10 -6.49
N ARG A 319 -15.03 2.35 -6.23
CA ARG A 319 -13.61 2.67 -5.96
C ARG A 319 -13.11 1.96 -4.70
N SER A 320 -13.86 2.01 -3.63
CA SER A 320 -13.48 1.38 -2.37
C SER A 320 -13.43 -0.14 -2.48
N MET A 321 -14.32 -0.75 -3.26
CA MET A 321 -14.28 -2.19 -3.53
C MET A 321 -13.09 -2.57 -4.42
N ALA A 322 -12.70 -1.73 -5.37
CA ALA A 322 -11.49 -1.95 -6.18
C ALA A 322 -10.22 -1.84 -5.33
N SER A 323 -10.14 -0.88 -4.41
CA SER A 323 -9.05 -0.76 -3.45
C SER A 323 -9.00 -1.95 -2.48
N SER A 324 -10.16 -2.34 -1.95
CA SER A 324 -10.33 -3.52 -1.11
C SER A 324 -9.84 -4.79 -1.80
N GLN A 325 -10.15 -4.95 -3.10
CA GLN A 325 -9.67 -6.09 -3.89
C GLN A 325 -8.14 -6.14 -3.95
N ARG A 326 -7.47 -5.02 -4.26
CA ARG A 326 -6.00 -4.98 -4.30
C ARG A 326 -5.36 -5.31 -2.95
N ILE A 327 -5.95 -4.82 -1.85
CA ILE A 327 -5.49 -5.13 -0.50
C ILE A 327 -5.63 -6.64 -0.22
N PHE A 328 -6.78 -7.24 -0.51
CA PHE A 328 -7.00 -8.67 -0.27
C PHE A 328 -6.21 -9.55 -1.23
N ASP A 329 -6.00 -9.13 -2.48
CA ASP A 329 -5.12 -9.83 -3.42
C ASP A 329 -3.70 -9.87 -2.87
N LEU A 330 -3.20 -8.76 -2.29
CA LEU A 330 -1.91 -8.74 -1.61
C LEU A 330 -1.91 -9.70 -0.40
N LEU A 331 -2.89 -9.62 0.49
CA LEU A 331 -2.98 -10.46 1.68
C LEU A 331 -3.13 -11.96 1.39
N ASN A 332 -3.70 -12.30 0.23
CA ASN A 332 -3.92 -13.68 -0.20
C ASN A 332 -2.79 -14.20 -1.12
N THR A 333 -1.77 -13.38 -1.41
CA THR A 333 -0.62 -13.84 -2.19
C THR A 333 0.18 -14.87 -1.41
N ASP A 334 0.48 -16.01 -2.04
CA ASP A 334 1.20 -17.10 -1.38
C ASP A 334 2.65 -16.74 -1.08
N VAL A 335 3.14 -17.15 0.07
CA VAL A 335 4.55 -17.05 0.45
C VAL A 335 5.31 -18.20 -0.20
N HIS A 336 6.07 -17.91 -1.26
CA HIS A 336 6.78 -18.95 -2.04
C HIS A 336 7.89 -19.67 -1.27
N ILE A 337 8.47 -19.04 -0.25
CA ILE A 337 9.54 -19.62 0.59
C ILE A 337 9.04 -19.66 2.04
N PRO A 338 8.17 -20.62 2.37
CA PRO A 338 7.66 -20.74 3.74
C PRO A 338 8.72 -21.30 4.68
N GLU A 339 8.59 -20.95 5.97
CA GLU A 339 9.30 -21.68 7.01
C GLU A 339 8.94 -23.18 6.96
N PRO A 340 9.90 -24.07 7.18
CA PRO A 340 9.60 -25.50 7.24
C PRO A 340 8.67 -25.81 8.43
N LYS A 341 7.84 -26.83 8.31
CA LYS A 341 6.88 -27.23 9.36
C LYS A 341 7.56 -27.55 10.70
N ASN A 342 8.75 -28.14 10.64
CA ASN A 342 9.58 -28.48 11.81
C ASN A 342 10.99 -27.88 11.59
N PRO A 343 11.18 -26.55 11.80
CA PRO A 343 12.42 -25.90 11.45
C PRO A 343 13.57 -26.35 12.35
N ILE A 344 14.66 -26.78 11.76
CA ILE A 344 15.89 -27.08 12.47
C ILE A 344 16.59 -25.75 12.78
N LYS A 345 16.89 -25.48 14.04
CA LYS A 345 17.75 -24.33 14.41
C LYS A 345 19.22 -24.69 14.25
N LEU A 346 19.98 -23.80 13.66
CA LEU A 346 21.43 -23.89 13.56
C LEU A 346 22.07 -23.15 14.73
N ASP A 347 22.82 -23.87 15.57
CA ASP A 347 23.62 -23.24 16.62
C ASP A 347 24.82 -22.53 16.02
N ASN A 348 25.44 -23.12 14.99
CA ASN A 348 26.52 -22.55 14.21
C ASN A 348 26.47 -23.02 12.75
N LEU A 349 27.19 -22.33 11.86
CA LEU A 349 27.36 -22.69 10.45
C LEU A 349 28.87 -22.99 10.18
N ARG A 350 29.46 -23.80 11.07
CA ARG A 350 30.88 -24.23 10.99
C ARG A 350 30.99 -25.62 10.36
N SER A 351 30.48 -25.74 9.13
CA SER A 351 30.52 -26.95 8.33
C SER A 351 30.68 -26.57 6.86
N ASP A 352 31.11 -27.52 6.04
CA ASP A 352 31.20 -27.31 4.61
C ASP A 352 29.84 -26.97 4.00
N ILE A 353 29.86 -26.07 3.03
CA ILE A 353 28.68 -25.69 2.25
C ILE A 353 28.78 -26.40 0.90
N LEU A 354 27.76 -27.20 0.58
CA LEU A 354 27.68 -27.98 -0.64
C LEU A 354 26.48 -27.53 -1.48
N PHE A 355 26.74 -27.03 -2.67
CA PHE A 355 25.74 -26.94 -3.73
C PHE A 355 25.75 -28.27 -4.47
N ASP A 356 24.71 -29.07 -4.30
CA ASP A 356 24.64 -30.46 -4.78
C ASP A 356 23.71 -30.54 -5.99
N SER A 357 24.30 -30.56 -7.19
CA SER A 357 23.61 -30.71 -8.48
C SER A 357 22.39 -29.76 -8.64
N ILE A 358 22.57 -28.50 -8.24
CA ILE A 358 21.47 -27.52 -8.27
C ILE A 358 21.13 -27.10 -9.71
N SER A 359 19.83 -27.03 -9.99
CA SER A 359 19.29 -26.35 -11.17
C SER A 359 18.45 -25.18 -10.73
N PHE A 360 18.55 -24.08 -11.43
CA PHE A 360 17.84 -22.84 -11.06
C PHE A 360 17.50 -21.99 -12.30
N ASN A 361 16.31 -21.39 -12.27
CA ASN A 361 15.89 -20.34 -13.17
C ASN A 361 15.10 -19.28 -12.40
N TYR A 362 15.25 -18.03 -12.77
CA TYR A 362 14.37 -16.96 -12.29
C TYR A 362 12.97 -17.14 -12.88
N PRO A 363 11.90 -16.69 -12.21
CA PRO A 363 10.55 -16.74 -12.77
C PRO A 363 10.50 -16.08 -14.15
N GLY A 364 9.92 -16.78 -15.14
CA GLY A 364 9.84 -16.29 -16.52
C GLY A 364 11.16 -16.23 -17.30
N GLY A 365 12.31 -16.58 -16.67
CA GLY A 365 13.65 -16.53 -17.27
C GLY A 365 14.13 -17.87 -17.82
N GLN A 366 15.26 -17.83 -18.56
CA GLN A 366 15.97 -19.02 -19.01
C GLN A 366 16.67 -19.70 -17.82
N THR A 367 16.96 -21.00 -17.98
CA THR A 367 17.73 -21.78 -16.99
C THR A 367 19.12 -21.17 -16.82
N LEU A 368 19.42 -20.73 -15.58
CA LEU A 368 20.71 -20.16 -15.22
C LEU A 368 21.70 -21.27 -14.82
N PHE A 369 21.30 -22.15 -13.89
CA PHE A 369 22.09 -23.29 -13.49
C PHE A 369 21.43 -24.59 -13.93
N ASN A 370 22.24 -25.53 -14.40
CA ASN A 370 21.82 -26.90 -14.75
C ASN A 370 22.83 -27.88 -14.19
N GLU A 371 22.43 -28.61 -13.12
CA GLU A 371 23.27 -29.58 -12.40
C GLU A 371 24.60 -29.00 -11.90
N PHE A 372 24.53 -27.75 -11.41
CA PHE A 372 25.71 -27.06 -10.88
C PHE A 372 26.08 -27.62 -9.50
N SER A 373 27.36 -27.98 -9.30
CA SER A 373 27.88 -28.49 -8.03
C SER A 373 29.11 -27.68 -7.62
N MET A 374 29.17 -27.28 -6.34
CA MET A 374 30.29 -26.53 -5.76
C MET A 374 30.40 -26.82 -4.26
N GLN A 375 31.61 -27.07 -3.78
CA GLN A 375 31.87 -27.27 -2.35
C GLN A 375 32.76 -26.14 -1.82
N ILE A 376 32.33 -25.53 -0.72
CA ILE A 376 33.08 -24.52 0.03
C ILE A 376 33.45 -25.12 1.38
N LYS A 377 34.74 -25.25 1.65
CA LYS A 377 35.25 -25.80 2.91
C LYS A 377 35.04 -24.80 4.05
N ASN A 378 34.68 -25.30 5.21
CA ASN A 378 34.54 -24.47 6.40
C ASN A 378 35.85 -23.76 6.76
N GLY A 379 35.77 -22.50 7.19
CA GLY A 379 36.92 -21.71 7.62
C GLY A 379 37.85 -21.24 6.48
N THR A 380 37.43 -21.42 5.21
CA THR A 380 38.24 -20.99 4.05
C THR A 380 37.68 -19.73 3.40
N SER A 381 38.57 -18.99 2.74
CA SER A 381 38.20 -17.88 1.86
C SER A 381 38.07 -18.36 0.43
N VAL A 382 36.93 -18.11 -0.19
CA VAL A 382 36.63 -18.53 -1.56
C VAL A 382 36.35 -17.31 -2.43
N GLY A 383 37.10 -17.18 -3.52
CA GLY A 383 36.85 -16.20 -4.58
C GLY A 383 35.94 -16.80 -5.66
N ILE A 384 34.93 -16.04 -6.10
CA ILE A 384 34.07 -16.42 -7.22
C ILE A 384 34.21 -15.37 -8.31
N VAL A 385 34.68 -15.78 -9.50
CA VAL A 385 34.87 -14.91 -10.66
C VAL A 385 34.24 -15.51 -11.91
N GLY A 386 34.03 -14.71 -12.94
CA GLY A 386 33.48 -15.12 -14.23
C GLY A 386 32.73 -13.99 -14.93
N ASP A 387 32.21 -14.29 -16.09
CA ASP A 387 31.48 -13.31 -16.92
C ASP A 387 30.28 -12.69 -16.22
N THR A 388 29.90 -11.50 -16.66
CA THR A 388 28.65 -10.88 -16.22
C THR A 388 27.46 -11.79 -16.63
N GLY A 389 26.54 -12.03 -15.71
CA GLY A 389 25.41 -12.90 -15.95
C GLY A 389 25.69 -14.41 -15.73
N SER A 390 26.91 -14.83 -15.34
CA SER A 390 27.25 -16.25 -15.09
C SER A 390 26.61 -16.83 -13.80
N GLY A 391 25.88 -16.01 -13.01
CA GLY A 391 25.15 -16.48 -11.84
C GLY A 391 25.85 -16.30 -10.49
N LYS A 392 26.95 -15.56 -10.41
CA LYS A 392 27.74 -15.35 -9.16
C LYS A 392 26.88 -14.84 -8.00
N THR A 393 26.20 -13.72 -8.18
CA THR A 393 25.27 -13.14 -7.18
C THR A 393 24.09 -14.08 -6.87
N THR A 394 23.67 -14.88 -7.84
CA THR A 394 22.59 -15.86 -7.64
C THR A 394 22.99 -16.96 -6.66
N LEU A 395 24.26 -17.39 -6.62
CA LEU A 395 24.74 -18.35 -5.62
C LEU A 395 24.60 -17.79 -4.20
N ALA A 396 24.90 -16.52 -3.99
CA ALA A 396 24.69 -15.84 -2.71
C ALA A 396 23.19 -15.77 -2.35
N LYS A 397 22.33 -15.39 -3.31
CA LYS A 397 20.88 -15.35 -3.11
C LYS A 397 20.29 -16.73 -2.76
N LEU A 398 20.78 -17.80 -3.37
CA LEU A 398 20.38 -19.19 -3.10
C LEU A 398 20.86 -19.64 -1.71
N LEU A 399 22.10 -19.33 -1.33
CA LEU A 399 22.63 -19.67 0.00
C LEU A 399 21.87 -18.95 1.13
N LEU A 400 21.45 -17.71 0.90
CA LEU A 400 20.58 -16.95 1.81
C LEU A 400 19.12 -17.44 1.81
N ARG A 401 18.81 -18.42 0.97
CA ARG A 401 17.44 -18.88 0.76
C ARG A 401 16.48 -17.72 0.46
N LEU A 402 16.92 -16.75 -0.38
CA LEU A 402 16.03 -15.75 -1.00
C LEU A 402 15.28 -16.37 -2.19
N TYR A 403 15.82 -17.44 -2.74
CA TYR A 403 15.26 -18.34 -3.74
C TYR A 403 15.60 -19.78 -3.38
N ASP A 404 14.72 -20.72 -3.71
CA ASP A 404 15.01 -22.14 -3.63
C ASP A 404 15.43 -22.68 -5.01
N PRO A 405 16.39 -23.63 -5.10
CA PRO A 405 16.72 -24.28 -6.35
C PRO A 405 15.52 -25.13 -6.85
N THR A 406 15.34 -25.18 -8.18
CA THR A 406 14.28 -25.97 -8.82
C THR A 406 14.56 -27.48 -8.73
N ARG A 407 15.86 -27.88 -8.75
CA ARG A 407 16.33 -29.23 -8.52
C ARG A 407 17.63 -29.19 -7.73
N GLY A 408 18.00 -30.34 -7.14
CA GLY A 408 19.18 -30.43 -6.28
C GLY A 408 18.94 -29.83 -4.90
N ALA A 409 20.01 -29.70 -4.11
CA ALA A 409 19.96 -29.21 -2.75
C ALA A 409 21.19 -28.34 -2.40
N ILE A 410 21.02 -27.43 -1.46
CA ILE A 410 22.14 -26.71 -0.84
C ILE A 410 22.24 -27.22 0.58
N LYS A 411 23.40 -27.76 0.94
CA LYS A 411 23.61 -28.42 2.22
C LYS A 411 24.66 -27.69 3.05
N ILE A 412 24.45 -27.67 4.36
CA ILE A 412 25.42 -27.26 5.38
C ILE A 412 25.78 -28.50 6.17
N GLY A 413 27.00 -29.01 5.95
CA GLY A 413 27.34 -30.38 6.37
C GLY A 413 26.42 -31.41 5.70
N HIS A 414 25.60 -32.08 6.51
CA HIS A 414 24.65 -33.09 6.01
C HIS A 414 23.21 -32.57 5.91
N ARG A 415 22.93 -31.31 6.28
CA ARG A 415 21.56 -30.74 6.38
C ARG A 415 21.22 -29.90 5.17
N ASP A 416 20.07 -30.15 4.56
CA ASP A 416 19.53 -29.25 3.53
C ASP A 416 19.07 -27.93 4.17
N ILE A 417 19.41 -26.80 3.56
CA ILE A 417 18.97 -25.48 4.03
C ILE A 417 17.44 -25.32 3.98
N LYS A 418 16.73 -26.13 3.22
CA LYS A 418 15.26 -26.14 3.19
C LYS A 418 14.63 -26.60 4.49
N ASP A 419 15.33 -27.44 5.26
CA ASP A 419 14.88 -27.95 6.56
C ASP A 419 15.27 -27.03 7.72
N VAL A 420 16.10 -26.02 7.45
CA VAL A 420 16.63 -25.11 8.45
C VAL A 420 15.71 -23.88 8.59
N SER A 421 15.54 -23.40 9.82
CA SER A 421 14.87 -22.11 10.07
C SER A 421 15.57 -21.00 9.31
N ILE A 422 14.80 -20.23 8.52
CA ILE A 422 15.31 -19.11 7.73
C ILE A 422 15.98 -18.06 8.62
N GLU A 423 15.39 -17.80 9.79
CA GLU A 423 15.95 -16.87 10.76
C GLU A 423 17.32 -17.36 11.27
N SER A 424 17.43 -18.65 11.67
CA SER A 424 18.69 -19.19 12.17
C SER A 424 19.77 -19.26 11.09
N LEU A 425 19.43 -19.59 9.85
CA LEU A 425 20.33 -19.58 8.70
C LEU A 425 20.89 -18.16 8.46
N ARG A 426 20.00 -17.19 8.28
CA ARG A 426 20.40 -15.81 7.97
C ARG A 426 21.09 -15.11 9.11
N ASN A 427 20.86 -15.53 10.36
CA ASN A 427 21.59 -15.01 11.52
C ASN A 427 23.07 -15.43 11.52
N LYS A 428 23.43 -16.52 10.87
CA LYS A 428 24.81 -17.02 10.76
C LYS A 428 25.54 -16.57 9.50
N ILE A 429 24.86 -15.82 8.62
CA ILE A 429 25.42 -15.31 7.37
C ILE A 429 25.39 -13.78 7.38
N GLY A 430 26.54 -13.15 7.28
CA GLY A 430 26.68 -11.71 7.04
C GLY A 430 26.82 -11.44 5.53
N VAL A 431 26.11 -10.43 5.03
CA VAL A 431 26.14 -10.09 3.60
C VAL A 431 26.42 -8.63 3.39
N VAL A 432 27.33 -8.36 2.46
CA VAL A 432 27.61 -7.04 1.92
C VAL A 432 27.28 -7.07 0.44
N ASN A 433 26.18 -6.42 0.07
CA ASN A 433 25.69 -6.38 -1.31
C ASN A 433 26.48 -5.40 -2.17
N GLN A 434 26.44 -5.58 -3.48
CA GLN A 434 27.03 -4.70 -4.49
C GLN A 434 26.55 -3.26 -4.33
N GLU A 435 25.25 -3.05 -4.26
CA GLU A 435 24.65 -1.75 -3.94
C GLU A 435 24.42 -1.64 -2.44
N THR A 436 25.17 -0.78 -1.79
CA THR A 436 25.06 -0.55 -0.35
C THR A 436 23.84 0.31 -0.04
N PHE A 437 22.83 -0.30 0.59
CA PHE A 437 21.69 0.43 1.11
C PHE A 437 21.88 0.78 2.59
N LEU A 438 21.76 2.06 2.93
CA LEU A 438 21.79 2.57 4.30
C LEU A 438 20.46 3.22 4.63
N PHE A 439 19.91 2.91 5.82
CA PHE A 439 18.69 3.54 6.31
C PHE A 439 18.97 4.99 6.74
N ASP A 440 17.97 5.84 6.58
CA ASP A 440 18.03 7.17 7.19
C ASP A 440 18.10 7.04 8.72
N GLY A 441 19.05 7.76 9.31
CA GLY A 441 19.35 7.68 10.74
C GLY A 441 20.84 7.87 11.02
N SER A 442 21.25 7.53 12.25
CA SER A 442 22.65 7.66 12.67
C SER A 442 23.52 6.49 12.20
N ILE A 443 24.85 6.70 12.20
CA ILE A 443 25.83 5.64 11.94
C ILE A 443 25.63 4.48 12.92
N ARG A 444 25.45 4.77 14.21
CA ARG A 444 25.14 3.80 15.27
C ARG A 444 23.97 2.91 14.90
N LYS A 445 22.81 3.51 14.54
CA LYS A 445 21.60 2.77 14.15
C LYS A 445 21.85 1.90 12.92
N ASN A 446 22.64 2.38 11.97
CA ASN A 446 22.97 1.63 10.76
C ASN A 446 23.86 0.42 11.03
N ILE A 447 24.83 0.50 11.96
CA ILE A 447 25.63 -0.66 12.38
C ILE A 447 24.76 -1.63 13.17
N ALA A 448 24.04 -1.14 14.20
CA ALA A 448 23.17 -1.93 15.07
C ALA A 448 22.03 -2.65 14.31
N TYR A 449 21.67 -2.18 13.10
CA TYR A 449 20.68 -2.86 12.26
C TYR A 449 21.05 -4.32 11.95
N GLY A 450 22.34 -4.63 11.90
CA GLY A 450 22.84 -6.00 11.72
C GLY A 450 22.46 -6.94 12.87
N ASN A 451 22.42 -6.42 14.10
CA ASN A 451 22.01 -7.15 15.30
C ASN A 451 21.32 -6.20 16.28
N LYS A 452 19.99 -6.27 16.39
CA LYS A 452 19.20 -5.38 17.25
C LYS A 452 19.46 -5.55 18.77
N TYR A 453 20.16 -6.61 19.15
CA TYR A 453 20.52 -6.90 20.55
C TYR A 453 22.01 -6.63 20.84
N CYS A 454 22.76 -6.00 19.90
CA CYS A 454 24.16 -5.67 20.10
C CYS A 454 24.32 -4.58 21.16
N GLU A 455 25.37 -4.72 21.96
CA GLU A 455 25.81 -3.71 22.90
C GLU A 455 26.69 -2.66 22.22
N GLU A 456 26.92 -1.54 22.90
CA GLU A 456 27.78 -0.45 22.40
C GLU A 456 29.20 -0.96 22.05
N GLY A 457 29.75 -1.85 22.86
CA GLY A 457 31.06 -2.47 22.62
C GLY A 457 31.10 -3.29 21.33
N ASP A 458 29.98 -3.92 20.92
CA ASP A 458 29.92 -4.66 19.66
C ASP A 458 29.93 -3.71 18.45
N ILE A 459 29.25 -2.57 18.56
CA ILE A 459 29.19 -1.53 17.54
C ILE A 459 30.59 -0.95 17.30
N ILE A 460 31.29 -0.63 18.39
CA ILE A 460 32.65 -0.08 18.33
C ILE A 460 33.60 -1.10 17.71
N ARG A 461 33.60 -2.35 18.16
CA ARG A 461 34.42 -3.44 17.58
C ARG A 461 34.15 -3.64 16.08
N ALA A 462 32.87 -3.65 15.69
CA ALA A 462 32.49 -3.78 14.29
C ALA A 462 33.00 -2.60 13.44
N ALA A 463 32.93 -1.38 13.99
CA ALA A 463 33.46 -0.19 13.34
C ALA A 463 35.01 -0.21 13.21
N GLU A 464 35.72 -0.69 14.23
CA GLU A 464 37.15 -0.88 14.21
C GLU A 464 37.56 -1.92 13.16
N GLN A 465 36.97 -3.11 13.22
CA GLN A 465 37.21 -4.19 12.26
C GLN A 465 36.94 -3.81 10.82
N SER A 466 35.94 -2.94 10.57
CA SER A 466 35.60 -2.46 9.23
C SER A 466 36.34 -1.19 8.81
N GLN A 467 37.35 -0.74 9.59
CA GLN A 467 38.12 0.47 9.34
C GLN A 467 37.25 1.73 9.25
N CYS A 468 36.16 1.80 10.07
CA CYS A 468 35.26 2.95 10.12
C CYS A 468 35.68 4.02 11.12
N THR A 469 36.46 3.69 12.15
CA THR A 469 36.75 4.53 13.31
C THR A 469 37.35 5.88 12.91
N GLU A 470 38.29 5.88 11.95
CA GLU A 470 38.97 7.12 11.50
C GLU A 470 37.97 8.14 10.94
N PHE A 471 37.11 7.71 10.02
CA PHE A 471 36.14 8.65 9.44
C PHE A 471 35.02 9.01 10.42
N ILE A 472 34.57 8.07 11.27
CA ILE A 472 33.55 8.36 12.29
C ILE A 472 34.05 9.42 13.27
N SER A 473 35.33 9.31 13.73
CA SER A 473 35.93 10.28 14.63
C SER A 473 36.13 11.65 13.99
N SER A 474 36.20 11.73 12.66
CA SER A 474 36.29 13.02 11.94
C SER A 474 34.97 13.75 11.78
N LEU A 475 33.84 13.09 12.11
CA LEU A 475 32.51 13.68 12.07
C LEU A 475 32.18 14.34 13.43
N GLY A 476 31.52 15.49 13.40
CA GLY A 476 31.24 16.29 14.60
C GLY A 476 30.47 15.53 15.68
N ASP A 477 29.50 14.69 15.27
CA ASP A 477 28.64 13.92 16.19
C ASP A 477 29.07 12.44 16.28
N GLY A 478 30.23 12.06 15.72
CA GLY A 478 30.77 10.69 15.77
C GLY A 478 29.74 9.65 15.32
N TYR A 479 29.49 8.62 16.15
CA TYR A 479 28.51 7.55 15.88
C TYR A 479 27.08 8.03 15.78
N ASP A 480 26.72 9.17 16.35
CA ASP A 480 25.35 9.72 16.33
C ASP A 480 25.10 10.63 15.12
N THR A 481 26.10 10.81 14.25
CA THR A 481 25.98 11.55 13.01
C THR A 481 24.88 10.97 12.11
N ILE A 482 23.91 11.82 11.73
CA ILE A 482 22.82 11.48 10.80
C ILE A 482 23.35 11.46 9.37
N ILE A 483 23.22 10.33 8.70
CA ILE A 483 23.79 10.11 7.36
C ILE A 483 22.85 10.48 6.20
N GLY A 484 21.56 10.75 6.51
CA GLY A 484 20.53 11.10 5.52
C GLY A 484 20.05 9.92 4.68
N GLU A 485 19.07 10.19 3.82
CA GLU A 485 18.46 9.16 2.97
C GLU A 485 19.51 8.44 2.12
N ARG A 486 19.52 7.10 2.16
CA ARG A 486 20.51 6.24 1.48
C ARG A 486 21.97 6.61 1.77
N GLY A 487 22.22 7.25 2.92
CA GLY A 487 23.57 7.66 3.30
C GLY A 487 24.18 8.73 2.38
N GLN A 488 23.38 9.62 1.81
CA GLN A 488 23.84 10.61 0.81
C GLN A 488 24.95 11.56 1.31
N ARG A 489 25.15 11.65 2.64
CA ARG A 489 26.23 12.46 3.24
C ARG A 489 27.56 11.74 3.33
N LEU A 490 27.63 10.47 2.95
CA LEU A 490 28.82 9.64 3.00
C LEU A 490 29.39 9.39 1.61
N SER A 491 30.72 9.26 1.50
CA SER A 491 31.37 8.79 0.28
C SER A 491 31.06 7.32 0.02
N GLY A 492 31.20 6.85 -1.23
CA GLY A 492 30.98 5.45 -1.61
C GLY A 492 31.77 4.46 -0.74
N GLY A 493 33.05 4.77 -0.47
CA GLY A 493 33.90 3.93 0.38
C GLY A 493 33.50 3.95 1.86
N GLN A 494 32.98 5.08 2.38
CA GLN A 494 32.45 5.15 3.75
C GLN A 494 31.16 4.31 3.88
N LYS A 495 30.25 4.40 2.89
CA LYS A 495 29.04 3.56 2.84
C LYS A 495 29.41 2.07 2.84
N GLN A 496 30.37 1.68 2.04
CA GLN A 496 30.80 0.29 1.92
C GLN A 496 31.38 -0.24 3.24
N ARG A 497 32.27 0.51 3.89
CA ARG A 497 32.84 0.13 5.20
C ARG A 497 31.74 0.03 6.27
N LEU A 498 30.77 0.95 6.24
CA LEU A 498 29.63 0.91 7.16
C LEU A 498 28.73 -0.32 6.93
N ALA A 499 28.56 -0.75 5.65
CA ALA A 499 27.84 -2.00 5.34
C ALA A 499 28.62 -3.23 5.83
N ILE A 500 29.95 -3.21 5.75
CA ILE A 500 30.79 -4.26 6.33
C ILE A 500 30.62 -4.30 7.86
N ALA A 501 30.67 -3.13 8.56
CA ALA A 501 30.42 -3.05 9.99
C ALA A 501 29.06 -3.67 10.37
N ARG A 502 28.01 -3.34 9.61
CA ARG A 502 26.67 -3.92 9.77
C ARG A 502 26.65 -5.44 9.62
N ALA A 503 27.43 -5.98 8.66
CA ALA A 503 27.49 -7.43 8.42
C ALA A 503 28.21 -8.16 9.56
N ILE A 504 29.29 -7.60 10.10
CA ILE A 504 30.13 -8.24 11.11
C ILE A 504 29.68 -8.05 12.56
N VAL A 505 28.86 -7.02 12.87
CA VAL A 505 28.33 -6.80 14.24
C VAL A 505 27.51 -7.98 14.76
N ARG A 506 26.97 -8.79 13.84
CA ARG A 506 26.24 -10.04 14.13
C ARG A 506 27.16 -11.20 14.50
N GLN A 507 28.47 -11.07 14.29
CA GLN A 507 29.46 -12.14 14.44
C GLN A 507 29.09 -13.41 13.63
N PRO A 508 28.85 -13.30 12.33
CA PRO A 508 28.42 -14.42 11.50
C PRO A 508 29.54 -15.44 11.32
N ASP A 509 29.18 -16.72 11.11
CA ASP A 509 30.12 -17.80 10.77
C ASP A 509 30.52 -17.76 9.30
N VAL A 510 29.65 -17.22 8.43
CA VAL A 510 29.88 -17.05 6.98
C VAL A 510 29.71 -15.58 6.60
N LEU A 511 30.65 -15.05 5.83
CA LEU A 511 30.60 -13.70 5.27
C LEU A 511 30.55 -13.77 3.74
N ILE A 512 29.58 -13.11 3.14
CA ILE A 512 29.44 -12.98 1.69
C ILE A 512 29.69 -11.52 1.30
N PHE A 513 30.65 -11.31 0.40
CA PHE A 513 30.96 -10.01 -0.18
C PHE A 513 30.63 -10.04 -1.66
N ASP A 514 29.55 -9.39 -2.07
CA ASP A 514 29.14 -9.31 -3.48
C ASP A 514 29.62 -7.98 -4.06
N GLU A 515 30.70 -8.04 -4.85
CA GLU A 515 31.35 -6.89 -5.50
C GLU A 515 31.68 -5.71 -4.57
N ALA A 516 32.04 -5.99 -3.33
CA ALA A 516 32.25 -5.00 -2.27
C ALA A 516 33.33 -3.94 -2.55
N THR A 517 34.09 -4.04 -3.65
CA THR A 517 35.15 -3.11 -4.01
C THR A 517 34.96 -2.45 -5.38
N SER A 518 33.85 -2.72 -6.09
CA SER A 518 33.66 -2.28 -7.48
C SER A 518 33.61 -0.75 -7.65
N SER A 519 33.07 -0.04 -6.67
CA SER A 519 32.77 1.41 -6.72
C SER A 519 33.65 2.28 -5.82
N VAL A 520 34.78 1.75 -5.32
CA VAL A 520 35.66 2.48 -4.38
C VAL A 520 37.01 2.79 -5.00
N ASP A 521 37.67 3.85 -4.48
CA ASP A 521 39.03 4.23 -4.85
C ASP A 521 40.08 3.23 -4.33
N ASN A 522 41.28 3.24 -4.89
CA ASN A 522 42.35 2.30 -4.55
C ASN A 522 42.76 2.36 -3.07
N LYS A 523 42.66 3.52 -2.40
CA LYS A 523 42.98 3.65 -0.97
C LYS A 523 41.96 2.90 -0.13
N THR A 524 40.68 3.11 -0.42
CA THR A 524 39.56 2.42 0.23
C THR A 524 39.58 0.92 -0.06
N GLU A 525 39.90 0.50 -1.28
CA GLU A 525 40.06 -0.92 -1.63
C GLU A 525 41.10 -1.61 -0.74
N ARG A 526 42.29 -0.98 -0.54
CA ARG A 526 43.33 -1.51 0.37
C ARG A 526 42.83 -1.63 1.82
N LEU A 527 42.03 -0.67 2.30
CA LEU A 527 41.44 -0.74 3.64
C LEU A 527 40.45 -1.91 3.75
N ILE A 528 39.61 -2.12 2.73
CA ILE A 528 38.66 -3.25 2.68
C ILE A 528 39.43 -4.58 2.60
N GLN A 529 40.47 -4.67 1.80
CA GLN A 529 41.35 -5.86 1.74
C GLN A 529 42.01 -6.17 3.09
N LYS A 530 42.48 -5.11 3.81
CA LYS A 530 42.98 -5.28 5.17
C LYS A 530 41.89 -5.81 6.09
N THR A 531 40.67 -5.24 6.03
CA THR A 531 39.52 -5.74 6.77
C THR A 531 39.28 -7.23 6.51
N PHE A 532 39.36 -7.71 5.25
CA PHE A 532 39.19 -9.12 4.92
C PHE A 532 40.23 -10.02 5.59
N MET A 533 41.48 -9.56 5.69
CA MET A 533 42.54 -10.30 6.40
C MET A 533 42.30 -10.34 7.91
N ASP A 534 41.88 -9.21 8.50
CA ASP A 534 41.65 -9.08 9.94
C ASP A 534 40.44 -9.89 10.42
N ILE A 535 39.43 -10.11 9.55
CA ILE A 535 38.17 -10.82 9.91
C ILE A 535 38.15 -12.29 9.43
N LYS A 536 39.16 -12.76 8.71
CA LYS A 536 39.24 -14.11 8.14
C LYS A 536 39.30 -15.21 9.22
N GLU A 537 39.87 -14.93 10.40
CA GLU A 537 40.07 -15.94 11.44
C GLU A 537 38.74 -16.62 11.84
N ASP A 538 38.74 -17.94 11.76
CA ASP A 538 37.62 -18.84 12.12
C ASP A 538 36.29 -18.64 11.34
N ARG A 539 36.30 -17.98 10.18
CA ARG A 539 35.10 -17.72 9.37
C ARG A 539 35.25 -18.22 7.93
N THR A 540 34.15 -18.65 7.36
CA THR A 540 34.07 -18.92 5.93
C THR A 540 33.78 -17.64 5.18
N MET A 541 34.60 -17.27 4.21
CA MET A 541 34.44 -16.06 3.40
C MET A 541 34.14 -16.40 1.95
N ILE A 542 33.08 -15.84 1.38
CA ILE A 542 32.71 -15.97 -0.03
C ILE A 542 32.81 -14.57 -0.66
N ILE A 543 33.77 -14.39 -1.57
CA ILE A 543 34.05 -13.10 -2.19
C ILE A 543 33.72 -13.20 -3.68
N ILE A 544 32.62 -12.59 -4.08
CA ILE A 544 32.26 -12.42 -5.49
C ILE A 544 32.93 -11.13 -5.96
N ALA A 545 33.83 -11.23 -6.91
CA ALA A 545 34.64 -10.09 -7.30
C ALA A 545 34.64 -9.85 -8.82
N HIS A 546 34.54 -8.58 -9.17
CA HIS A 546 34.89 -8.08 -10.51
C HIS A 546 36.36 -7.71 -10.60
N ARG A 547 37.00 -7.32 -9.48
CA ARG A 547 38.45 -7.02 -9.41
C ARG A 547 39.17 -8.27 -8.89
N LEU A 548 40.04 -8.84 -9.72
CA LEU A 548 40.79 -10.06 -9.38
C LEU A 548 41.79 -9.82 -8.25
N SER A 549 42.28 -8.57 -8.09
CA SER A 549 43.13 -8.15 -6.96
C SER A 549 42.52 -8.49 -5.59
N THR A 550 41.20 -8.48 -5.49
CA THR A 550 40.45 -8.72 -4.24
C THR A 550 40.51 -10.19 -3.81
N ILE A 551 40.53 -11.11 -4.77
CA ILE A 551 40.47 -12.57 -4.53
C ILE A 551 41.83 -13.27 -4.65
N ARG A 552 42.87 -12.54 -4.98
CA ARG A 552 44.23 -13.11 -5.17
C ARG A 552 44.68 -13.96 -3.99
N ASN A 553 44.35 -13.53 -2.77
CA ASN A 553 44.77 -14.19 -1.53
C ASN A 553 43.72 -15.17 -0.98
N CYS A 554 42.72 -15.55 -1.77
CA CYS A 554 41.75 -16.56 -1.37
C CYS A 554 42.39 -17.95 -1.38
N ASP A 555 41.93 -18.82 -0.47
CA ASP A 555 42.38 -20.21 -0.36
C ASP A 555 41.97 -21.04 -1.57
N ASN A 556 40.84 -20.68 -2.20
CA ASN A 556 40.37 -21.26 -3.45
C ASN A 556 39.64 -20.23 -4.30
N ILE A 557 39.77 -20.28 -5.60
CA ILE A 557 39.07 -19.43 -6.57
C ILE A 557 38.30 -20.34 -7.52
N PHE A 558 36.98 -20.09 -7.65
CA PHE A 558 36.12 -20.73 -8.63
C PHE A 558 35.87 -19.79 -9.81
N VAL A 559 36.20 -20.25 -10.99
CA VAL A 559 35.98 -19.51 -12.24
C VAL A 559 34.72 -20.05 -12.91
N ILE A 560 33.70 -19.20 -13.00
CA ILE A 560 32.41 -19.59 -13.56
C ILE A 560 32.27 -19.04 -14.99
N LYS A 561 32.12 -19.93 -15.95
CA LYS A 561 31.88 -19.62 -17.37
C LYS A 561 30.67 -20.41 -17.85
N ASN A 562 29.73 -19.73 -18.54
CA ASN A 562 28.48 -20.34 -19.03
C ASN A 562 27.72 -21.09 -17.91
N SER A 563 27.67 -20.50 -16.72
CA SER A 563 26.98 -21.05 -15.53
C SER A 563 27.48 -22.42 -15.06
N ARG A 564 28.74 -22.75 -15.34
CA ARG A 564 29.46 -23.94 -14.88
C ARG A 564 30.80 -23.55 -14.30
N ILE A 565 31.32 -24.37 -13.38
CA ILE A 565 32.70 -24.21 -12.91
C ILE A 565 33.60 -24.65 -14.06
N HIS A 566 34.39 -23.71 -14.55
CA HIS A 566 35.34 -23.93 -15.64
C HIS A 566 36.72 -24.32 -15.08
N GLU A 567 37.15 -23.60 -14.06
CA GLU A 567 38.44 -23.80 -13.40
C GLU A 567 38.27 -23.56 -11.89
N HIS A 568 39.13 -24.15 -11.08
CA HIS A 568 39.24 -23.86 -9.67
C HIS A 568 40.65 -24.16 -9.15
N GLY A 569 41.08 -23.41 -8.16
CA GLY A 569 42.41 -23.52 -7.54
C GLY A 569 42.84 -22.24 -6.86
N THR A 570 44.04 -22.18 -6.37
CA THR A 570 44.66 -20.96 -5.87
C THR A 570 45.09 -20.02 -7.03
N HIS A 571 45.32 -18.74 -6.73
CA HIS A 571 45.82 -17.79 -7.73
C HIS A 571 47.07 -18.33 -8.47
N ASP A 572 48.06 -18.85 -7.72
CA ASP A 572 49.31 -19.31 -8.28
C ASP A 572 49.15 -20.58 -9.13
N GLU A 573 48.21 -21.48 -8.79
CA GLU A 573 47.86 -22.65 -9.59
C GLU A 573 47.21 -22.26 -10.91
N LEU A 574 46.22 -21.37 -10.87
CA LEU A 574 45.46 -20.90 -12.04
C LEU A 574 46.34 -20.04 -12.99
N MET A 575 47.37 -19.38 -12.47
CA MET A 575 48.32 -18.59 -13.27
C MET A 575 49.42 -19.43 -13.92
N LYS A 576 49.62 -20.68 -13.51
CA LYS A 576 50.62 -21.60 -14.14
C LYS A 576 50.27 -21.97 -15.58
N ASP A 577 48.97 -22.06 -15.85
CA ASP A 577 48.44 -22.33 -17.18
C ASP A 577 48.17 -20.98 -17.88
N SER A 578 49.01 -20.63 -18.86
CA SER A 578 48.86 -19.40 -19.63
C SER A 578 47.56 -19.34 -20.44
N ASP A 579 47.00 -20.50 -20.77
CA ASP A 579 45.78 -20.65 -21.57
C ASP A 579 44.50 -20.71 -20.69
N SER A 580 44.65 -20.63 -19.36
CA SER A 580 43.54 -20.60 -18.44
C SER A 580 42.69 -19.34 -18.62
N PHE A 581 41.38 -19.48 -18.50
CA PHE A 581 40.45 -18.34 -18.56
C PHE A 581 40.71 -17.35 -17.41
N TYR A 582 41.15 -17.84 -16.25
CA TYR A 582 41.58 -16.98 -15.14
C TYR A 582 42.78 -16.11 -15.50
N ALA A 583 43.80 -16.72 -16.12
CA ALA A 583 45.00 -15.99 -16.54
C ALA A 583 44.69 -14.93 -17.61
N GLU A 584 43.81 -15.26 -18.55
CA GLU A 584 43.27 -14.30 -19.52
C GLU A 584 42.62 -13.10 -18.83
N LEU A 585 41.65 -13.34 -17.92
CA LEU A 585 40.98 -12.27 -17.16
C LEU A 585 41.98 -11.44 -16.34
N TRP A 586 42.99 -12.08 -15.72
CA TRP A 586 44.00 -11.40 -14.94
C TRP A 586 44.88 -10.48 -15.81
N ASN A 587 45.33 -10.96 -16.96
CA ASN A 587 46.14 -10.20 -17.88
C ASN A 587 45.40 -8.97 -18.44
N ILE A 588 44.11 -9.15 -18.79
CA ILE A 588 43.24 -8.05 -19.23
C ILE A 588 43.16 -6.97 -18.12
N GLN A 589 42.90 -7.37 -16.86
CA GLN A 589 42.74 -6.39 -15.77
C GLN A 589 44.04 -5.73 -15.35
N THR A 590 45.17 -6.40 -15.46
CA THR A 590 46.50 -5.85 -15.09
C THR A 590 47.19 -5.10 -16.22
N GLY A 591 46.58 -5.06 -17.43
CA GLY A 591 47.16 -4.37 -18.58
C GLY A 591 48.36 -5.07 -19.18
N LYS A 592 48.65 -6.32 -18.80
CA LYS A 592 49.65 -7.14 -19.47
C LYS A 592 49.10 -7.57 -20.82
N LYS A 593 49.76 -7.16 -21.91
CA LYS A 593 49.37 -7.63 -23.26
C LYS A 593 49.43 -9.16 -23.30
N LEU A 594 48.34 -9.74 -23.84
CA LEU A 594 48.29 -11.14 -24.28
C LEU A 594 49.40 -11.43 -25.29
#